data_edb4ecc7cce93fa869cb8a05c7c1fa5e
#
_entry.id   edb4ecc7cce93fa869cb8a05c7c1fa5e
#
_cell.length_a   1.000
_cell.length_b   1.000
_cell.length_c   1.000
_cell.angle_alpha   90.00
_cell.angle_beta   90.00
_cell.angle_gamma   90.00
#
_symmetry.space_group_name_H-M   'P 1'
#
loop_
_entity.id
_entity.type
_entity.pdbx_description
1 polymer ?
#
loop_
_entity_poly.entity_id
_entity_poly.type
_entity_poly.pdbx_seq_one_letter_code
_entity_poly.pdbx_strand_id
1 'polypeptide(L)'
;MQRSLLETEACILSHLKAFGLPEMKTFGYNQDYNILVMELLGPSLESLFQSNNKHFSLKTTCMLGIQMLDRIEYIHSRKIIHRDIKPDNFTMGRGENSHILYILDFGLSKKYWSSTHKCHIPFISGKRLTGTARYASINALSGKEQSRRDDLESIAYILIYFLRGNLPWQGLKINNKDDRYKKICEKKRNTSSKKLCEGLPSELETLVSYVRNLEFTEVPDYDYLRELLSNILIKNNTCMDFFFDWNKEKPNIDEDNIIFTNDYGIEYNGKNEWLNRNKDMCFRKVNGISHNQKSGSSIYSKPVFAINQVPSFKNSKNITSLNINFQHLKTADNSYNGSRVNDTNYTSSTKNIRK
;
A
#
# COMPACT_ATOMS: atom_id res chain seq x y z
N MET A 1 6.11 -12.17 25.81
CA MET A 1 6.03 -10.71 25.84
C MET A 1 5.53 -10.25 24.47
N GLN A 2 4.46 -9.45 24.40
CA GLN A 2 3.94 -8.92 23.14
C GLN A 2 4.83 -7.75 22.72
N ARG A 3 5.33 -7.75 21.48
CA ARG A 3 6.14 -6.65 20.94
C ARG A 3 5.31 -5.39 20.83
N SER A 4 5.92 -4.22 21.05
CA SER A 4 5.29 -2.95 20.76
C SER A 4 5.07 -2.78 19.23
N LEU A 5 4.19 -1.86 18.85
CA LEU A 5 3.96 -1.56 17.43
C LEU A 5 5.25 -1.05 16.76
N LEU A 6 6.02 -0.21 17.46
CA LEU A 6 7.28 0.33 16.95
C LEU A 6 8.36 -0.74 16.79
N GLU A 7 8.44 -1.72 17.71
CA GLU A 7 9.35 -2.88 17.56
C GLU A 7 8.95 -3.74 16.36
N THR A 8 7.65 -3.88 16.11
CA THR A 8 7.14 -4.61 14.94
C THR A 8 7.55 -3.91 13.66
N GLU A 9 7.39 -2.60 13.59
CA GLU A 9 7.78 -1.76 12.46
C GLU A 9 9.29 -1.83 12.21
N ALA A 10 10.12 -1.60 13.23
CA ALA A 10 11.57 -1.70 13.12
C ALA A 10 12.02 -3.08 12.63
N CYS A 11 11.40 -4.14 13.15
CA CYS A 11 11.69 -5.51 12.72
C CYS A 11 11.32 -5.75 11.24
N ILE A 12 10.22 -5.21 10.76
CA ILE A 12 9.81 -5.33 9.36
C ILE A 12 10.74 -4.52 8.46
N LEU A 13 10.98 -3.25 8.77
CA LEU A 13 11.85 -2.37 8.00
C LEU A 13 13.30 -2.88 7.91
N SER A 14 13.81 -3.53 8.95
CA SER A 14 15.16 -4.13 8.89
C SER A 14 15.30 -5.23 7.83
N HIS A 15 14.18 -5.83 7.40
CA HIS A 15 14.14 -6.94 6.43
C HIS A 15 13.60 -6.52 5.05
N LEU A 16 12.84 -5.44 5.01
CA LEU A 16 12.34 -4.87 3.77
C LEU A 16 13.34 -3.81 3.28
N LYS A 17 14.02 -4.12 2.18
CA LYS A 17 14.91 -3.16 1.52
C LYS A 17 14.44 -3.04 0.08
N ALA A 18 13.79 -1.94 -0.21
CA ALA A 18 13.28 -1.67 -1.54
C ALA A 18 13.09 -0.17 -1.76
N PHE A 19 13.07 0.20 -3.01
CA PHE A 19 12.75 1.53 -3.46
C PHE A 19 11.32 1.94 -3.02
N GLY A 20 11.18 3.11 -2.40
CA GLY A 20 9.89 3.55 -1.84
C GLY A 20 9.54 2.96 -0.47
N LEU A 21 10.53 2.39 0.22
CA LEU A 21 10.50 2.07 1.63
C LEU A 21 11.55 2.90 2.36
N PRO A 22 11.26 3.47 3.54
CA PRO A 22 12.23 4.30 4.26
C PRO A 22 13.41 3.45 4.73
N GLU A 23 14.61 3.98 4.56
CA GLU A 23 15.79 3.35 5.15
C GLU A 23 15.74 3.52 6.68
N MET A 24 15.73 2.41 7.40
CA MET A 24 15.90 2.41 8.85
C MET A 24 17.37 2.68 9.19
N LYS A 25 17.65 3.79 9.86
CA LYS A 25 19.00 4.16 10.28
C LYS A 25 19.41 3.45 11.57
N THR A 26 18.53 3.47 12.58
CA THR A 26 18.74 2.75 13.84
C THR A 26 17.44 2.53 14.58
N PHE A 27 17.43 1.53 15.45
CA PHE A 27 16.39 1.29 16.43
C PHE A 27 17.01 1.07 17.78
N GLY A 28 16.48 1.70 18.81
CA GLY A 28 16.96 1.57 20.17
C GLY A 28 15.87 1.85 21.20
N TYR A 29 16.24 1.75 22.47
CA TYR A 29 15.34 2.08 23.57
C TYR A 29 16.13 2.75 24.68
N ASN A 30 15.44 3.60 25.43
CA ASN A 30 15.87 4.08 26.73
C ASN A 30 14.86 3.64 27.79
N GLN A 31 14.98 4.16 29.02
CA GLN A 31 14.09 3.77 30.13
C GLN A 31 12.60 4.03 29.84
N ASP A 32 12.28 5.06 29.05
CA ASP A 32 10.92 5.57 28.85
C ASP A 32 10.38 5.32 27.44
N TYR A 33 11.25 5.18 26.42
CA TYR A 33 10.87 5.20 25.02
C TYR A 33 11.58 4.15 24.17
N ASN A 34 10.84 3.57 23.23
CA ASN A 34 11.41 2.95 22.05
C ASN A 34 11.63 4.03 20.98
N ILE A 35 12.77 4.01 20.31
CA ILE A 35 13.18 5.04 19.34
C ILE A 35 13.51 4.37 18.02
N LEU A 36 12.81 4.75 16.98
CA LEU A 36 13.10 4.36 15.61
C LEU A 36 13.57 5.59 14.82
N VAL A 37 14.76 5.52 14.26
CA VAL A 37 15.32 6.57 13.39
C VAL A 37 15.34 6.05 11.98
N MET A 38 14.73 6.80 11.08
CA MET A 38 14.62 6.44 9.67
C MET A 38 14.96 7.61 8.77
N GLU A 39 15.03 7.36 7.47
CA GLU A 39 15.18 8.37 6.44
C GLU A 39 14.16 9.49 6.58
N LEU A 40 14.61 10.75 6.36
CA LEU A 40 13.71 11.90 6.37
C LEU A 40 13.02 12.04 5.00
N LEU A 41 11.72 11.88 5.00
CA LEU A 41 10.88 11.96 3.81
C LEU A 41 10.16 13.30 3.66
N GLY A 42 9.46 13.47 2.57
CA GLY A 42 8.64 14.63 2.25
C GLY A 42 7.25 14.58 2.90
N PRO A 43 6.29 15.38 2.39
CA PRO A 43 4.94 15.43 2.92
C PRO A 43 4.16 14.15 2.62
N SER A 44 3.20 13.81 3.50
CA SER A 44 2.27 12.72 3.25
C SER A 44 1.27 13.08 2.16
N LEU A 45 0.68 12.06 1.50
CA LEU A 45 -0.36 12.28 0.50
C LEU A 45 -1.60 12.94 1.11
N GLU A 46 -1.94 12.67 2.38
CA GLU A 46 -3.03 13.39 3.05
C GLU A 46 -2.71 14.89 3.18
N SER A 47 -1.48 15.24 3.58
CA SER A 47 -1.04 16.64 3.66
C SER A 47 -1.09 17.34 2.31
N LEU A 48 -0.57 16.70 1.26
CA LEU A 48 -0.63 17.22 -0.12
C LEU A 48 -2.07 17.35 -0.62
N PHE A 49 -2.92 16.39 -0.31
CA PHE A 49 -4.32 16.41 -0.68
C PHE A 49 -5.08 17.57 -0.01
N GLN A 50 -4.85 17.79 1.29
CA GLN A 50 -5.45 18.92 2.02
C GLN A 50 -4.98 20.26 1.43
N SER A 51 -3.69 20.41 1.10
CA SER A 51 -3.14 21.63 0.49
C SER A 51 -3.58 21.84 -0.97
N ASN A 52 -3.99 20.77 -1.67
CA ASN A 52 -4.51 20.82 -3.04
C ASN A 52 -6.06 20.86 -3.09
N ASN A 53 -6.70 21.57 -2.17
CA ASN A 53 -8.15 21.75 -2.08
C ASN A 53 -8.95 20.43 -2.04
N LYS A 54 -8.38 19.39 -1.47
CA LYS A 54 -8.98 18.04 -1.36
C LYS A 54 -9.42 17.45 -2.70
N HIS A 55 -8.60 17.64 -3.69
CA HIS A 55 -8.82 17.09 -5.02
C HIS A 55 -7.48 16.88 -5.74
N PHE A 56 -7.27 15.68 -6.30
CA PHE A 56 -6.19 15.41 -7.23
C PHE A 56 -6.75 15.17 -8.62
N SER A 57 -6.00 15.58 -9.64
CA SER A 57 -6.32 15.29 -11.03
C SER A 57 -6.33 13.78 -11.27
N LEU A 58 -7.02 13.39 -12.34
CA LEU A 58 -7.06 11.99 -12.77
C LEU A 58 -5.64 11.47 -13.07
N LYS A 59 -4.79 12.30 -13.69
CA LYS A 59 -3.39 12.00 -13.99
C LYS A 59 -2.60 11.72 -12.70
N THR A 60 -2.60 12.66 -11.75
CA THR A 60 -1.91 12.52 -10.47
C THR A 60 -2.40 11.29 -9.72
N THR A 61 -3.71 11.07 -9.67
CA THR A 61 -4.30 9.90 -8.99
C THR A 61 -3.84 8.58 -9.61
N CYS A 62 -3.81 8.47 -10.94
CA CYS A 62 -3.33 7.26 -11.62
C CYS A 62 -1.84 7.01 -11.40
N MET A 63 -1.00 8.06 -11.50
CA MET A 63 0.44 7.96 -11.23
C MET A 63 0.73 7.50 -9.81
N LEU A 64 0.02 8.03 -8.82
CA LEU A 64 0.13 7.59 -7.42
C LEU A 64 -0.37 6.17 -7.24
N GLY A 65 -1.49 5.81 -7.86
CA GLY A 65 -2.06 4.47 -7.79
C GLY A 65 -1.11 3.40 -8.30
N ILE A 66 -0.43 3.65 -9.40
CA ILE A 66 0.60 2.74 -9.96
C ILE A 66 1.73 2.55 -8.93
N GLN A 67 2.28 3.63 -8.39
CA GLN A 67 3.33 3.54 -7.37
C GLN A 67 2.85 2.85 -6.08
N MET A 68 1.60 3.07 -5.64
CA MET A 68 1.03 2.33 -4.50
C MET A 68 0.97 0.83 -4.77
N LEU A 69 0.56 0.42 -5.96
CA LEU A 69 0.51 -1.00 -6.35
C LEU A 69 1.90 -1.64 -6.33
N ASP A 70 2.93 -0.93 -6.82
CA ASP A 70 4.31 -1.42 -6.77
C ASP A 70 4.79 -1.65 -5.33
N ARG A 71 4.53 -0.70 -4.42
CA ARG A 71 4.92 -0.82 -3.00
C ARG A 71 4.22 -2.00 -2.33
N ILE A 72 2.93 -2.14 -2.57
CA ILE A 72 2.12 -3.20 -1.96
C ILE A 72 2.47 -4.57 -2.55
N GLU A 73 2.68 -4.69 -3.85
CA GLU A 73 3.14 -5.93 -4.46
C GLU A 73 4.47 -6.41 -3.85
N TYR A 74 5.45 -5.50 -3.72
CA TYR A 74 6.72 -5.82 -3.06
C TYR A 74 6.51 -6.35 -1.64
N ILE A 75 5.71 -5.67 -0.80
CA ILE A 75 5.42 -6.07 0.57
C ILE A 75 4.74 -7.44 0.59
N HIS A 76 3.76 -7.66 -0.28
CA HIS A 76 3.05 -8.92 -0.41
C HIS A 76 3.97 -10.06 -0.89
N SER A 77 4.94 -9.78 -1.78
CA SER A 77 5.95 -10.77 -2.20
C SER A 77 6.83 -11.23 -1.03
N ARG A 78 7.08 -10.34 -0.06
CA ARG A 78 7.78 -10.64 1.20
C ARG A 78 6.88 -11.32 2.25
N LYS A 79 5.66 -11.74 1.85
CA LYS A 79 4.70 -12.45 2.68
C LYS A 79 4.16 -11.63 3.84
N ILE A 80 4.08 -10.31 3.68
CA ILE A 80 3.58 -9.35 4.65
C ILE A 80 2.35 -8.65 4.06
N ILE A 81 1.34 -8.37 4.87
CA ILE A 81 0.22 -7.46 4.58
C ILE A 81 0.33 -6.25 5.50
N HIS A 82 -0.04 -5.07 5.01
CA HIS A 82 0.14 -3.81 5.71
C HIS A 82 -0.95 -3.55 6.75
N ARG A 83 -2.22 -3.73 6.39
CA ARG A 83 -3.44 -3.61 7.21
C ARG A 83 -3.84 -2.20 7.66
N ASP A 84 -3.08 -1.18 7.32
CA ASP A 84 -3.46 0.23 7.56
C ASP A 84 -3.10 1.13 6.37
N ILE A 85 -3.56 0.75 5.19
CA ILE A 85 -3.39 1.50 3.96
C ILE A 85 -4.27 2.74 4.01
N LYS A 86 -3.63 3.94 4.04
CA LYS A 86 -4.28 5.24 4.09
C LYS A 86 -3.34 6.32 3.52
N PRO A 87 -3.85 7.49 3.06
CA PRO A 87 -3.02 8.56 2.51
C PRO A 87 -1.95 9.10 3.46
N ASP A 88 -2.19 9.03 4.79
CA ASP A 88 -1.24 9.47 5.81
C ASP A 88 0.03 8.60 5.83
N ASN A 89 -0.09 7.33 5.46
CA ASN A 89 1.00 6.35 5.45
C ASN A 89 1.75 6.29 4.12
N PHE A 90 1.41 7.14 3.17
CA PHE A 90 2.16 7.35 1.95
C PHE A 90 2.77 8.75 1.94
N THR A 91 4.07 8.84 1.69
CA THR A 91 4.81 10.11 1.64
C THR A 91 5.62 10.22 0.36
N MET A 92 5.80 11.43 -0.15
CA MET A 92 6.74 11.64 -1.24
C MET A 92 8.17 11.65 -0.70
N GLY A 93 9.14 11.29 -1.53
CA GLY A 93 10.54 11.46 -1.21
C GLY A 93 10.98 12.92 -1.17
N ARG A 94 12.28 13.16 -1.05
CA ARG A 94 12.90 14.51 -1.01
C ARG A 94 14.03 14.64 -2.02
N GLY A 95 14.30 15.86 -2.46
CA GLY A 95 15.37 16.14 -3.43
C GLY A 95 15.16 15.39 -4.73
N GLU A 96 16.14 14.63 -5.17
CA GLU A 96 16.08 13.82 -6.40
C GLU A 96 15.00 12.75 -6.34
N ASN A 97 14.66 12.25 -5.15
CA ASN A 97 13.62 11.27 -4.93
C ASN A 97 12.22 11.88 -4.74
N SER A 98 12.03 13.20 -4.97
CA SER A 98 10.75 13.89 -4.73
C SER A 98 9.59 13.37 -5.57
N HIS A 99 9.86 12.63 -6.62
CA HIS A 99 8.88 11.99 -7.51
C HIS A 99 8.49 10.57 -7.07
N ILE A 100 9.18 10.02 -6.06
CA ILE A 100 9.02 8.66 -5.58
C ILE A 100 8.05 8.64 -4.40
N LEU A 101 7.11 7.69 -4.45
CA LEU A 101 6.18 7.42 -3.36
C LEU A 101 6.76 6.38 -2.40
N TYR A 102 6.78 6.71 -1.12
CA TYR A 102 7.20 5.84 -0.02
C TYR A 102 5.99 5.39 0.81
N ILE A 103 6.05 4.18 1.34
CA ILE A 103 5.06 3.67 2.29
C ILE A 103 5.67 3.54 3.69
N LEU A 104 4.91 3.96 4.71
CA LEU A 104 5.32 4.05 6.12
C LEU A 104 4.37 3.27 7.02
N ASP A 105 4.77 3.13 8.31
CA ASP A 105 3.96 2.60 9.41
C ASP A 105 3.60 1.12 9.26
N PHE A 106 4.60 0.28 9.48
CA PHE A 106 4.44 -1.16 9.51
C PHE A 106 4.02 -1.71 10.88
N GLY A 107 3.67 -0.85 11.83
CA GLY A 107 3.31 -1.23 13.20
C GLY A 107 2.13 -2.20 13.29
N LEU A 108 1.18 -2.10 12.36
CA LEU A 108 0.02 -2.97 12.25
C LEU A 108 0.20 -4.13 11.25
N SER A 109 1.34 -4.22 10.59
CA SER A 109 1.57 -5.23 9.55
C SER A 109 1.65 -6.64 10.10
N LYS A 110 1.36 -7.62 9.25
CA LYS A 110 1.30 -9.03 9.63
C LYS A 110 1.82 -9.93 8.51
N LYS A 111 2.52 -11.01 8.88
CA LYS A 111 2.79 -12.10 7.93
C LYS A 111 1.50 -12.84 7.62
N TYR A 112 1.18 -12.99 6.33
CA TYR A 112 0.02 -13.75 5.86
C TYR A 112 0.38 -15.17 5.40
N TRP A 113 1.66 -15.53 5.46
CA TRP A 113 2.19 -16.83 5.06
C TRP A 113 2.96 -17.48 6.20
N SER A 114 2.65 -18.72 6.48
CA SER A 114 3.37 -19.54 7.46
C SER A 114 4.58 -20.19 6.81
N SER A 115 5.78 -19.80 7.23
CA SER A 115 7.02 -20.41 6.75
C SER A 115 7.15 -21.89 7.19
N THR A 116 6.59 -22.24 8.35
CA THR A 116 6.62 -23.59 8.90
C THR A 116 5.69 -24.52 8.13
N HIS A 117 4.46 -24.09 7.85
CA HIS A 117 3.46 -24.91 7.18
C HIS A 117 3.44 -24.71 5.66
N LYS A 118 4.22 -23.74 5.13
CA LYS A 118 4.30 -23.36 3.71
C LYS A 118 2.91 -23.08 3.10
N CYS A 119 2.04 -22.43 3.85
CA CYS A 119 0.68 -22.11 3.42
C CYS A 119 0.26 -20.71 3.91
N HIS A 120 -0.82 -20.21 3.32
CA HIS A 120 -1.48 -18.98 3.79
C HIS A 120 -2.01 -19.17 5.21
N ILE A 121 -2.07 -18.09 6.02
CA ILE A 121 -2.71 -18.11 7.33
C ILE A 121 -4.19 -18.54 7.18
N PRO A 122 -4.77 -19.20 8.21
CA PRO A 122 -6.15 -19.64 8.17
C PRO A 122 -7.14 -18.46 8.12
N PHE A 123 -8.25 -18.67 7.42
CA PHE A 123 -9.37 -17.74 7.45
C PHE A 123 -10.08 -17.80 8.80
N ILE A 124 -10.19 -16.67 9.49
CA ILE A 124 -10.79 -16.56 10.82
C ILE A 124 -11.80 -15.39 10.79
N SER A 125 -12.93 -15.59 11.46
CA SER A 125 -13.96 -14.55 11.69
C SER A 125 -13.98 -14.13 13.18
N GLY A 126 -14.73 -13.03 13.48
CA GLY A 126 -14.85 -12.52 14.85
C GLY A 126 -13.67 -11.63 15.28
N LYS A 127 -12.87 -11.15 14.36
CA LYS A 127 -11.76 -10.24 14.63
C LYS A 127 -12.25 -8.81 14.86
N ARG A 128 -11.57 -8.08 15.74
CA ARG A 128 -11.73 -6.62 15.84
C ARG A 128 -11.06 -5.96 14.65
N LEU A 129 -11.62 -4.82 14.22
CA LEU A 129 -11.02 -4.04 13.14
C LEU A 129 -9.59 -3.62 13.52
N THR A 130 -8.65 -3.93 12.64
CA THR A 130 -7.29 -3.39 12.63
C THR A 130 -7.19 -2.43 11.45
N GLY A 131 -6.61 -1.25 11.68
CA GLY A 131 -6.48 -0.19 10.67
C GLY A 131 -7.58 0.87 10.74
N THR A 132 -7.62 1.73 9.73
CA THR A 132 -8.45 2.94 9.67
C THR A 132 -9.77 2.66 8.96
N ALA A 133 -10.91 2.71 9.68
CA ALA A 133 -12.24 2.33 9.18
C ALA A 133 -12.64 3.01 7.87
N ARG A 134 -12.20 4.26 7.62
CA ARG A 134 -12.47 5.00 6.38
C ARG A 134 -12.02 4.21 5.15
N TYR A 135 -10.82 3.65 5.18
CA TYR A 135 -10.20 2.96 4.06
C TYR A 135 -10.26 1.43 4.16
N ALA A 136 -10.51 0.87 5.35
CA ALA A 136 -10.55 -0.57 5.59
C ALA A 136 -11.53 -1.28 4.64
N SER A 137 -11.18 -2.50 4.22
CA SER A 137 -12.02 -3.33 3.36
C SER A 137 -13.35 -3.70 4.02
N ILE A 138 -14.32 -4.11 3.22
CA ILE A 138 -15.60 -4.66 3.69
C ILE A 138 -15.35 -5.89 4.58
N ASN A 139 -14.39 -6.74 4.20
CA ASN A 139 -14.06 -7.94 4.95
C ASN A 139 -13.44 -7.61 6.32
N ALA A 140 -12.50 -6.66 6.38
CA ALA A 140 -11.88 -6.22 7.64
C ALA A 140 -12.93 -5.62 8.60
N LEU A 141 -13.84 -4.75 8.10
CA LEU A 141 -14.95 -4.19 8.88
C LEU A 141 -15.97 -5.25 9.32
N SER A 142 -16.07 -6.36 8.59
CA SER A 142 -16.93 -7.49 8.93
C SER A 142 -16.31 -8.44 9.95
N GLY A 143 -15.11 -8.11 10.47
CA GLY A 143 -14.41 -8.94 11.44
C GLY A 143 -13.78 -10.19 10.84
N LYS A 144 -13.49 -10.22 9.55
CA LYS A 144 -12.76 -11.31 8.88
C LYS A 144 -11.25 -11.05 8.96
N GLU A 145 -10.45 -12.12 8.97
CA GLU A 145 -8.99 -12.03 8.86
C GLU A 145 -8.62 -11.33 7.56
N GLN A 146 -7.65 -10.42 7.63
CA GLN A 146 -7.17 -9.65 6.49
C GLN A 146 -6.13 -10.43 5.68
N SER A 147 -6.11 -10.20 4.36
CA SER A 147 -5.14 -10.75 3.42
C SER A 147 -4.74 -9.70 2.39
N ARG A 148 -4.05 -10.10 1.32
CA ARG A 148 -3.61 -9.19 0.24
C ARG A 148 -4.74 -8.36 -0.37
N ARG A 149 -5.92 -8.97 -0.55
CA ARG A 149 -7.09 -8.30 -1.12
C ARG A 149 -7.55 -7.09 -0.32
N ASP A 150 -7.36 -7.12 1.01
CA ASP A 150 -7.83 -6.06 1.90
C ASP A 150 -6.97 -4.80 1.78
N ASP A 151 -5.65 -4.93 1.60
CA ASP A 151 -4.76 -3.81 1.29
C ASP A 151 -5.10 -3.19 -0.08
N LEU A 152 -5.41 -4.01 -1.09
CA LEU A 152 -5.79 -3.53 -2.42
C LEU A 152 -7.16 -2.84 -2.43
N GLU A 153 -8.13 -3.33 -1.67
CA GLU A 153 -9.43 -2.67 -1.53
C GLU A 153 -9.26 -1.28 -0.88
N SER A 154 -8.31 -1.17 0.07
CA SER A 154 -7.98 0.13 0.68
C SER A 154 -7.35 1.10 -0.33
N ILE A 155 -6.45 0.64 -1.20
CA ILE A 155 -5.90 1.45 -2.31
C ILE A 155 -7.03 1.93 -3.22
N ALA A 156 -7.94 1.05 -3.64
CA ALA A 156 -9.08 1.43 -4.48
C ALA A 156 -9.89 2.57 -3.86
N TYR A 157 -10.16 2.52 -2.54
CA TYR A 157 -10.87 3.59 -1.85
C TYR A 157 -10.07 4.89 -1.77
N ILE A 158 -8.75 4.84 -1.65
CA ILE A 158 -7.88 6.03 -1.67
C ILE A 158 -7.95 6.71 -3.04
N LEU A 159 -7.90 5.97 -4.14
CA LEU A 159 -8.00 6.54 -5.49
C LEU A 159 -9.32 7.28 -5.69
N ILE A 160 -10.44 6.68 -5.26
CA ILE A 160 -11.75 7.33 -5.31
C ILE A 160 -11.81 8.56 -4.39
N TYR A 161 -11.20 8.50 -3.20
CA TYR A 161 -11.10 9.62 -2.27
C TYR A 161 -10.35 10.79 -2.89
N PHE A 162 -9.24 10.56 -3.56
CA PHE A 162 -8.46 11.60 -4.23
C PHE A 162 -9.22 12.28 -5.38
N LEU A 163 -10.05 11.55 -6.11
CA LEU A 163 -10.84 12.09 -7.20
C LEU A 163 -12.12 12.79 -6.74
N ARG A 164 -12.70 12.40 -5.61
CA ARG A 164 -14.00 12.92 -5.15
C ARG A 164 -13.92 13.90 -3.99
N GLY A 165 -12.80 13.96 -3.29
CA GLY A 165 -12.67 14.74 -2.06
C GLY A 165 -13.23 14.05 -0.82
N ASN A 166 -14.10 13.07 -0.98
CA ASN A 166 -14.73 12.33 0.10
C ASN A 166 -15.20 10.94 -0.34
N LEU A 167 -15.57 10.11 0.66
CA LEU A 167 -16.15 8.78 0.45
C LEU A 167 -17.57 8.75 1.03
N PRO A 168 -18.51 7.97 0.44
CA PRO A 168 -19.92 7.96 0.84
C PRO A 168 -20.20 7.60 2.29
N TRP A 169 -19.24 6.99 2.98
CA TRP A 169 -19.34 6.57 4.39
C TRP A 169 -18.60 7.49 5.36
N GLN A 170 -18.18 8.68 4.93
CA GLN A 170 -17.64 9.71 5.82
C GLN A 170 -18.75 10.55 6.44
N GLY A 171 -18.42 11.26 7.54
CA GLY A 171 -19.34 12.21 8.19
C GLY A 171 -20.50 11.58 8.95
N LEU A 172 -20.47 10.27 9.22
CA LEU A 172 -21.51 9.61 10.01
C LEU A 172 -21.45 10.07 11.49
N LYS A 173 -22.50 10.75 11.95
CA LYS A 173 -22.66 11.25 13.33
C LYS A 173 -23.13 10.10 14.24
N ILE A 174 -22.24 9.21 14.63
CA ILE A 174 -22.52 8.08 15.52
C ILE A 174 -21.46 8.08 16.62
N ASN A 175 -21.87 8.21 17.87
CA ASN A 175 -20.97 8.34 19.01
C ASN A 175 -20.31 7.01 19.37
N ASN A 176 -21.06 5.91 19.35
CA ASN A 176 -20.52 4.59 19.64
C ASN A 176 -19.60 4.13 18.49
N LYS A 177 -18.37 3.72 18.83
CA LYS A 177 -17.35 3.32 17.86
C LYS A 177 -17.75 2.05 17.09
N ASP A 178 -18.29 1.06 17.77
CA ASP A 178 -18.65 -0.22 17.17
C ASP A 178 -19.87 -0.07 16.24
N ASP A 179 -20.87 0.71 16.65
CA ASP A 179 -22.03 1.00 15.81
C ASP A 179 -21.64 1.85 14.58
N ARG A 180 -20.70 2.77 14.76
CA ARG A 180 -20.12 3.52 13.64
C ARG A 180 -19.43 2.60 12.64
N TYR A 181 -18.66 1.60 13.10
CA TYR A 181 -17.99 0.64 12.23
C TYR A 181 -19.00 -0.27 11.50
N LYS A 182 -20.03 -0.73 12.19
CA LYS A 182 -21.14 -1.47 11.57
C LYS A 182 -21.81 -0.65 10.46
N LYS A 183 -22.10 0.64 10.72
CA LYS A 183 -22.75 1.53 9.76
C LYS A 183 -21.85 1.84 8.55
N ILE A 184 -20.54 2.03 8.77
CA ILE A 184 -19.57 2.17 7.67
C ILE A 184 -19.56 0.90 6.81
N CYS A 185 -19.51 -0.28 7.44
CA CYS A 185 -19.52 -1.56 6.74
C CYS A 185 -20.80 -1.75 5.90
N GLU A 186 -21.96 -1.47 6.48
CA GLU A 186 -23.25 -1.49 5.80
C GLU A 186 -23.26 -0.55 4.59
N LYS A 187 -22.79 0.70 4.78
CA LYS A 187 -22.74 1.69 3.70
C LYS A 187 -21.82 1.25 2.56
N LYS A 188 -20.65 0.67 2.88
CA LYS A 188 -19.72 0.13 1.87
C LYS A 188 -20.36 -1.01 1.09
N ARG A 189 -21.02 -1.97 1.76
CA ARG A 189 -21.72 -3.08 1.12
C ARG A 189 -22.85 -2.62 0.19
N ASN A 190 -23.61 -1.62 0.62
CA ASN A 190 -24.75 -1.08 -0.12
C ASN A 190 -24.32 -0.08 -1.23
N THR A 191 -23.03 0.25 -1.32
CA THR A 191 -22.50 1.07 -2.40
C THR A 191 -21.81 0.19 -3.42
N SER A 192 -22.49 -0.10 -4.55
CA SER A 192 -21.92 -0.87 -5.67
C SER A 192 -20.68 -0.16 -6.25
N SER A 193 -19.82 -0.92 -6.93
CA SER A 193 -18.65 -0.36 -7.64
C SER A 193 -19.08 0.70 -8.65
N LYS A 194 -20.17 0.42 -9.40
CA LYS A 194 -20.77 1.37 -10.35
C LYS A 194 -21.16 2.69 -9.69
N LYS A 195 -21.88 2.64 -8.55
CA LYS A 195 -22.31 3.83 -7.82
C LYS A 195 -21.12 4.58 -7.21
N LEU A 196 -20.10 3.85 -6.71
CA LEU A 196 -18.90 4.44 -6.14
C LEU A 196 -18.07 5.18 -7.18
N CYS A 197 -18.03 4.66 -8.43
CA CYS A 197 -17.25 5.20 -9.54
C CYS A 197 -18.09 6.01 -10.55
N GLU A 198 -19.34 6.34 -10.24
CA GLU A 198 -20.23 7.10 -11.13
C GLU A 198 -19.58 8.40 -11.58
N GLY A 199 -19.50 8.65 -12.90
CA GLY A 199 -18.83 9.83 -13.48
C GLY A 199 -17.30 9.77 -13.48
N LEU A 200 -16.67 8.67 -13.06
CA LEU A 200 -15.25 8.39 -13.19
C LEU A 200 -14.99 7.40 -14.34
N PRO A 201 -13.75 7.28 -14.83
CA PRO A 201 -13.40 6.28 -15.85
C PRO A 201 -13.84 4.84 -15.47
N SER A 202 -14.33 4.09 -16.45
CA SER A 202 -14.81 2.70 -16.26
C SER A 202 -13.76 1.74 -15.72
N GLU A 203 -12.49 2.01 -15.98
CA GLU A 203 -11.35 1.26 -15.46
C GLU A 203 -11.30 1.31 -13.93
N LEU A 204 -11.71 2.41 -13.29
CA LEU A 204 -11.80 2.50 -11.84
C LEU A 204 -12.95 1.66 -11.29
N GLU A 205 -14.10 1.58 -11.98
CA GLU A 205 -15.17 0.66 -11.61
C GLU A 205 -14.69 -0.79 -11.71
N THR A 206 -13.98 -1.12 -12.78
CA THR A 206 -13.38 -2.44 -12.99
C THR A 206 -12.38 -2.77 -11.88
N LEU A 207 -11.49 -1.83 -11.53
CA LEU A 207 -10.51 -1.99 -10.45
C LEU A 207 -11.20 -2.25 -9.10
N VAL A 208 -12.20 -1.43 -8.73
CA VAL A 208 -12.96 -1.62 -7.48
C VAL A 208 -13.68 -2.96 -7.48
N SER A 209 -14.28 -3.36 -8.60
CA SER A 209 -14.99 -4.63 -8.72
C SER A 209 -14.02 -5.81 -8.60
N TYR A 210 -12.86 -5.74 -9.24
CA TYR A 210 -11.83 -6.78 -9.18
C TYR A 210 -11.36 -7.00 -7.73
N VAL A 211 -10.93 -5.96 -7.02
CA VAL A 211 -10.39 -6.11 -5.66
C VAL A 211 -11.43 -6.57 -4.63
N ARG A 212 -12.70 -6.22 -4.82
CA ARG A 212 -13.80 -6.68 -3.97
C ARG A 212 -14.15 -8.15 -4.16
N ASN A 213 -13.88 -8.72 -5.34
CA ASN A 213 -14.18 -10.09 -5.69
C ASN A 213 -13.01 -11.07 -5.43
N LEU A 214 -11.83 -10.58 -5.07
CA LEU A 214 -10.69 -11.44 -4.76
C LEU A 214 -10.99 -12.36 -3.58
N GLU A 215 -10.63 -13.62 -3.73
CA GLU A 215 -10.71 -14.60 -2.65
C GLU A 215 -9.62 -14.37 -1.58
N PHE A 216 -9.82 -14.94 -0.39
CA PHE A 216 -8.93 -14.72 0.77
C PHE A 216 -7.47 -15.10 0.51
N THR A 217 -7.23 -16.22 -0.17
CA THR A 217 -5.88 -16.74 -0.45
C THR A 217 -5.39 -16.43 -1.85
N GLU A 218 -6.24 -15.82 -2.68
CA GLU A 218 -5.94 -15.54 -4.08
C GLU A 218 -4.72 -14.64 -4.23
N VAL A 219 -3.93 -14.93 -5.25
CA VAL A 219 -2.81 -14.06 -5.66
C VAL A 219 -3.35 -12.99 -6.59
N PRO A 220 -3.33 -11.71 -6.18
CA PRO A 220 -3.82 -10.64 -7.04
C PRO A 220 -2.96 -10.50 -8.31
N ASP A 221 -3.60 -10.11 -9.40
CA ASP A 221 -2.92 -9.69 -10.62
C ASP A 221 -2.62 -8.19 -10.55
N TYR A 222 -1.42 -7.84 -10.05
CA TYR A 222 -0.99 -6.46 -9.89
C TYR A 222 -0.72 -5.79 -11.24
N ASP A 223 -0.26 -6.54 -12.23
CA ASP A 223 -0.02 -6.02 -13.57
C ASP A 223 -1.32 -5.60 -14.22
N TYR A 224 -2.37 -6.41 -14.10
CA TYR A 224 -3.70 -6.03 -14.55
C TYR A 224 -4.22 -4.73 -13.90
N LEU A 225 -4.01 -4.57 -12.59
CA LEU A 225 -4.42 -3.35 -11.90
C LEU A 225 -3.63 -2.12 -12.38
N ARG A 226 -2.31 -2.27 -12.62
CA ARG A 226 -1.48 -1.21 -13.22
C ARG A 226 -1.92 -0.88 -14.64
N GLU A 227 -2.27 -1.89 -15.42
CA GLU A 227 -2.76 -1.71 -16.79
C GLU A 227 -4.06 -0.89 -16.82
N LEU A 228 -5.01 -1.13 -15.91
CA LEU A 228 -6.22 -0.34 -15.79
C LEU A 228 -5.92 1.14 -15.58
N LEU A 229 -5.01 1.47 -14.65
CA LEU A 229 -4.61 2.85 -14.38
C LEU A 229 -3.85 3.49 -15.56
N SER A 230 -2.99 2.73 -16.21
CA SER A 230 -2.25 3.18 -17.38
C SER A 230 -3.15 3.45 -18.57
N ASN A 231 -4.17 2.62 -18.78
CA ASN A 231 -5.17 2.84 -19.82
C ASN A 231 -5.95 4.15 -19.62
N ILE A 232 -6.20 4.56 -18.36
CA ILE A 232 -6.77 5.87 -18.06
C ILE A 232 -5.84 6.99 -18.53
N LEU A 233 -4.53 6.90 -18.20
CA LEU A 233 -3.54 7.88 -18.64
C LEU A 233 -3.51 8.01 -20.17
N ILE A 234 -3.47 6.86 -20.85
CA ILE A 234 -3.46 6.79 -22.33
C ILE A 234 -4.69 7.47 -22.93
N LYS A 235 -5.89 7.08 -22.48
CA LYS A 235 -7.16 7.62 -22.98
C LYS A 235 -7.29 9.13 -22.78
N ASN A 236 -6.66 9.66 -21.73
CA ASN A 236 -6.63 11.09 -21.44
C ASN A 236 -5.43 11.81 -22.06
N ASN A 237 -4.71 11.15 -22.96
CA ASN A 237 -3.51 11.71 -23.60
C ASN A 237 -2.48 12.22 -22.59
N THR A 238 -2.31 11.56 -21.47
CA THR A 238 -1.31 11.83 -20.44
C THR A 238 -0.38 10.62 -20.26
N CYS A 239 0.71 10.79 -19.58
CA CYS A 239 1.68 9.72 -19.31
C CYS A 239 2.20 9.79 -17.88
N MET A 240 3.01 8.82 -17.49
CA MET A 240 3.71 8.77 -16.21
C MET A 240 4.96 9.65 -16.25
N ASP A 241 4.76 10.96 -16.20
CA ASP A 241 5.84 11.97 -16.27
C ASP A 241 6.23 12.51 -14.89
N PHE A 242 5.69 11.95 -13.82
CA PHE A 242 5.91 12.34 -12.42
C PHE A 242 5.66 13.82 -12.12
N PHE A 243 4.98 14.53 -13.01
CA PHE A 243 4.54 15.90 -12.79
C PHE A 243 3.16 15.89 -12.12
N PHE A 244 3.17 16.02 -10.80
CA PHE A 244 1.98 15.96 -9.94
C PHE A 244 1.35 17.35 -9.76
N ASP A 245 0.11 17.40 -9.29
CA ASP A 245 -0.68 18.63 -9.13
C ASP A 245 -0.05 19.68 -8.21
N TRP A 246 0.83 19.29 -7.33
CA TRP A 246 1.57 20.19 -6.42
C TRP A 246 2.92 20.67 -6.96
N ASN A 247 3.36 20.17 -8.10
CA ASN A 247 4.62 20.61 -8.69
C ASN A 247 4.42 21.93 -9.42
N LYS A 248 5.31 22.91 -9.18
CA LYS A 248 5.31 24.20 -9.90
C LYS A 248 5.99 24.08 -11.24
N GLU A 249 7.01 23.24 -11.33
CA GLU A 249 7.82 22.99 -12.53
C GLU A 249 7.92 21.49 -12.76
N LYS A 250 8.07 21.08 -14.00
CA LYS A 250 8.28 19.68 -14.36
C LYS A 250 9.60 19.22 -13.71
N PRO A 251 9.61 18.09 -12.98
CA PRO A 251 10.84 17.61 -12.37
C PRO A 251 11.87 17.32 -13.48
N ASN A 252 13.12 17.74 -13.24
CA ASN A 252 14.23 17.38 -14.12
C ASN A 252 14.63 15.94 -13.81
N ILE A 253 13.93 15.00 -14.41
CA ILE A 253 14.18 13.58 -14.27
C ILE A 253 14.92 13.16 -15.54
N ASP A 254 16.11 12.61 -15.37
CA ASP A 254 16.83 11.97 -16.47
C ASP A 254 16.01 10.75 -16.93
N GLU A 255 15.33 10.90 -18.06
CA GLU A 255 14.40 9.89 -18.59
C GLU A 255 15.13 8.56 -18.90
N ASP A 256 16.43 8.61 -19.16
CA ASP A 256 17.27 7.42 -19.39
C ASP A 256 17.65 6.70 -18.08
N ASN A 257 17.56 7.39 -16.95
CA ASN A 257 17.88 6.89 -15.61
C ASN A 257 16.62 6.63 -14.75
N ILE A 258 15.42 6.68 -15.30
CA ILE A 258 14.24 6.19 -14.59
C ILE A 258 14.35 4.66 -14.49
N ILE A 259 15.08 4.24 -13.47
CA ILE A 259 15.15 2.83 -13.10
C ILE A 259 13.87 2.51 -12.33
N PHE A 260 12.88 2.00 -13.05
CA PHE A 260 11.78 1.30 -12.41
C PHE A 260 12.35 -0.06 -11.95
N THR A 261 13.03 -0.06 -10.83
CA THR A 261 13.44 -1.30 -10.21
C THR A 261 12.17 -1.95 -9.63
N ASN A 262 11.71 -2.97 -10.30
CA ASN A 262 11.02 -4.03 -9.62
C ASN A 262 12.04 -4.66 -8.68
N ASP A 263 11.92 -4.38 -7.38
CA ASP A 263 12.92 -4.65 -6.37
C ASP A 263 13.06 -6.13 -5.96
N TYR A 264 12.83 -7.02 -6.89
CA TYR A 264 13.34 -8.39 -6.74
C TYR A 264 14.86 -8.48 -6.98
N GLY A 265 15.56 -7.33 -7.15
CA GLY A 265 16.96 -7.29 -7.55
C GLY A 265 17.15 -7.69 -9.02
N ILE A 266 16.09 -7.71 -9.79
CA ILE A 266 16.13 -7.89 -11.23
C ILE A 266 16.17 -6.48 -11.82
N GLU A 267 17.35 -6.06 -12.28
CA GLU A 267 17.48 -4.95 -13.22
C GLU A 267 16.57 -5.26 -14.42
N TYR A 268 15.51 -4.50 -14.59
CA TYR A 268 14.73 -4.55 -15.82
C TYR A 268 15.57 -3.89 -16.93
N ASN A 269 16.50 -4.62 -17.48
CA ASN A 269 17.11 -4.30 -18.75
C ASN A 269 16.02 -4.32 -19.82
N GLY A 270 15.35 -3.19 -20.01
CA GLY A 270 14.64 -2.83 -21.23
C GLY A 270 13.55 -3.78 -21.79
N LYS A 271 13.19 -4.86 -21.08
CA LYS A 271 12.27 -5.89 -21.59
C LYS A 271 10.89 -5.92 -20.94
N ASN A 272 10.56 -4.94 -20.10
CA ASN A 272 9.21 -4.84 -19.58
C ASN A 272 8.32 -4.18 -20.65
N GLU A 273 7.48 -4.96 -21.32
CA GLU A 273 6.60 -4.47 -22.39
C GLU A 273 5.71 -3.32 -21.92
N TRP A 274 5.37 -3.28 -20.63
CA TRP A 274 4.60 -2.22 -20.04
C TRP A 274 5.38 -0.89 -19.96
N LEU A 275 6.65 -0.94 -19.52
CA LEU A 275 7.55 0.22 -19.48
C LEU A 275 7.86 0.73 -20.89
N ASN A 276 8.12 -0.17 -21.84
CA ASN A 276 8.38 0.18 -23.22
C ASN A 276 7.16 0.82 -23.89
N ARG A 277 5.93 0.32 -23.63
CA ARG A 277 4.71 0.96 -24.13
C ARG A 277 4.50 2.37 -23.57
N ASN A 278 4.83 2.61 -22.30
CA ASN A 278 4.72 3.94 -21.71
C ASN A 278 5.84 4.88 -22.15
N LYS A 279 7.09 4.42 -22.29
CA LYS A 279 8.19 5.20 -22.90
C LYS A 279 7.85 5.60 -24.33
N ASP A 280 7.45 4.66 -25.17
CA ASP A 280 7.08 4.91 -26.57
C ASP A 280 5.94 5.95 -26.71
N MET A 281 5.02 6.01 -25.75
CA MET A 281 3.93 6.97 -25.77
C MET A 281 4.37 8.39 -25.42
N CYS A 282 5.25 8.54 -24.43
CA CYS A 282 5.82 9.85 -24.09
C CYS A 282 6.64 10.39 -25.28
N PHE A 283 7.44 9.54 -25.93
CA PHE A 283 8.26 9.93 -27.08
C PHE A 283 7.47 10.25 -28.36
N ARG A 284 6.40 9.49 -28.67
CA ARG A 284 5.56 9.76 -29.86
C ARG A 284 4.84 11.12 -29.80
N LYS A 285 4.53 11.60 -28.62
CA LYS A 285 3.85 12.89 -28.43
C LYS A 285 4.79 14.10 -28.61
N VAL A 286 6.07 13.92 -28.31
CA VAL A 286 7.08 14.99 -28.48
C VAL A 286 7.44 15.20 -29.98
N ASN A 287 7.35 14.16 -30.81
CA ASN A 287 7.86 14.17 -32.18
C ASN A 287 6.79 14.22 -33.29
N GLY A 288 5.51 14.40 -32.97
CA GLY A 288 4.46 14.76 -33.93
C GLY A 288 4.24 13.82 -35.13
N ILE A 289 4.52 12.51 -35.03
CA ILE A 289 4.40 11.58 -36.16
C ILE A 289 3.17 10.68 -36.00
N SER A 290 2.16 10.92 -36.81
CA SER A 290 1.04 10.01 -37.02
C SER A 290 1.45 8.88 -37.96
N HIS A 291 1.36 7.62 -37.55
CA HIS A 291 1.35 6.48 -38.46
C HIS A 291 0.27 5.45 -38.15
N ASN A 292 -0.38 5.03 -39.23
CA ASN A 292 -1.53 4.16 -39.37
C ASN A 292 -1.38 2.78 -38.70
N GLN A 293 -2.52 2.29 -38.21
CA GLN A 293 -2.74 0.95 -37.71
C GLN A 293 -2.47 -0.15 -38.76
N LYS A 294 -1.82 -1.21 -38.36
CA LYS A 294 -2.02 -2.54 -38.94
C LYS A 294 -2.21 -3.56 -37.81
N SER A 295 -3.30 -4.27 -37.92
CA SER A 295 -3.78 -5.37 -37.08
C SER A 295 -2.84 -6.60 -37.15
N GLY A 296 -2.54 -7.22 -36.01
CA GLY A 296 -1.84 -8.50 -35.93
C GLY A 296 -2.12 -9.23 -34.62
N SER A 297 -2.60 -10.44 -34.76
CA SER A 297 -3.18 -11.39 -33.83
C SER A 297 -2.31 -11.75 -32.61
N SER A 298 -3.01 -11.94 -31.48
CA SER A 298 -2.56 -12.48 -30.20
C SER A 298 -2.10 -13.94 -30.26
N ILE A 299 -0.94 -14.23 -29.64
CA ILE A 299 -0.59 -15.58 -29.19
C ILE A 299 -0.03 -15.46 -27.78
N TYR A 300 -0.79 -15.97 -26.80
CA TYR A 300 -0.33 -16.10 -25.40
C TYR A 300 0.45 -17.39 -25.23
N SER A 301 1.72 -17.30 -24.84
CA SER A 301 2.47 -18.42 -24.28
C SER A 301 2.93 -18.06 -22.87
N LYS A 302 2.59 -18.93 -21.90
CA LYS A 302 2.97 -18.78 -20.48
C LYS A 302 4.46 -19.04 -20.28
N PRO A 303 5.19 -18.25 -19.49
CA PRO A 303 6.58 -18.59 -19.14
C PRO A 303 6.63 -19.61 -17.98
N VAL A 304 7.50 -20.60 -18.17
CA VAL A 304 7.91 -21.59 -17.16
C VAL A 304 9.09 -21.02 -16.37
N PHE A 305 8.99 -20.97 -15.04
CA PHE A 305 10.06 -20.48 -14.19
C PHE A 305 11.06 -21.59 -13.84
N ALA A 306 12.34 -21.37 -14.17
CA ALA A 306 13.46 -22.15 -13.64
C ALA A 306 14.09 -21.41 -12.45
N ILE A 307 14.26 -22.15 -11.35
CA ILE A 307 14.90 -21.64 -10.11
C ILE A 307 16.40 -21.79 -10.26
N ASN A 308 17.14 -20.68 -10.30
CA ASN A 308 18.60 -20.69 -10.20
C ASN A 308 19.08 -20.02 -8.91
N GLN A 309 20.17 -20.59 -8.39
CA GLN A 309 20.77 -20.39 -7.06
C GLN A 309 21.33 -18.99 -6.83
N VAL A 310 21.21 -18.53 -5.58
CA VAL A 310 21.70 -17.24 -5.08
C VAL A 310 23.21 -17.29 -4.82
N PRO A 311 24.04 -16.33 -5.24
CA PRO A 311 25.44 -16.20 -4.83
C PRO A 311 25.56 -15.58 -3.44
N SER A 312 26.46 -16.12 -2.63
CA SER A 312 26.81 -15.64 -1.29
C SER A 312 27.76 -14.44 -1.36
N PHE A 313 27.38 -13.31 -0.74
CA PHE A 313 28.31 -12.20 -0.49
C PHE A 313 28.91 -12.30 0.92
N LYS A 314 30.25 -12.37 0.97
CA LYS A 314 31.05 -12.22 2.17
C LYS A 314 31.48 -10.75 2.34
N ASN A 315 31.49 -10.33 3.62
CA ASN A 315 32.21 -9.22 4.25
C ASN A 315 31.65 -7.79 4.14
N SER A 316 31.06 -7.33 5.25
CA SER A 316 31.46 -6.08 5.90
C SER A 316 31.30 -6.21 7.42
N LYS A 317 32.35 -5.91 8.16
CA LYS A 317 32.46 -5.98 9.61
C LYS A 317 31.80 -4.76 10.25
N ASN A 318 31.24 -4.98 11.45
CA ASN A 318 30.77 -4.02 12.44
C ASN A 318 29.32 -3.53 12.29
N ILE A 319 28.39 -4.45 12.57
CA ILE A 319 27.13 -4.10 13.22
C ILE A 319 26.98 -5.13 14.33
N THR A 320 26.89 -4.65 15.58
CA THR A 320 26.60 -5.48 16.75
C THR A 320 25.31 -6.24 16.48
N SER A 321 25.44 -7.53 16.35
CA SER A 321 24.40 -8.48 15.95
C SER A 321 23.32 -8.57 17.03
N LEU A 322 22.19 -7.89 16.82
CA LEU A 322 20.94 -8.31 17.39
C LEU A 322 20.44 -9.51 16.56
N ASN A 323 20.80 -10.71 16.99
CA ASN A 323 20.23 -11.96 16.48
C ASN A 323 18.74 -12.03 16.85
N ILE A 324 17.90 -11.41 16.04
CA ILE A 324 16.45 -11.51 16.17
C ILE A 324 16.03 -12.78 15.41
N ASN A 325 15.91 -13.87 16.14
CA ASN A 325 15.48 -15.16 15.60
C ASN A 325 14.01 -15.10 15.22
N PHE A 326 13.70 -15.12 13.93
CA PHE A 326 12.34 -15.08 13.36
C PHE A 326 11.46 -16.28 13.74
N GLN A 327 12.05 -17.31 14.37
CA GLN A 327 11.29 -18.49 14.80
C GLN A 327 10.23 -18.19 15.88
N HIS A 328 10.29 -17.04 16.56
CA HIS A 328 9.33 -16.67 17.61
C HIS A 328 8.14 -15.80 17.17
N LEU A 329 7.88 -15.63 15.86
CA LEU A 329 6.58 -15.17 15.37
C LEU A 329 5.53 -16.31 15.43
N LYS A 330 5.66 -17.20 16.40
CA LYS A 330 4.63 -18.18 16.73
C LYS A 330 3.43 -17.43 17.32
N THR A 331 2.36 -17.49 16.61
CA THR A 331 0.96 -17.49 17.05
C THR A 331 0.76 -17.34 18.56
N ALA A 332 0.58 -16.13 19.04
CA ALA A 332 -0.10 -15.87 20.29
C ALA A 332 -1.62 -15.76 20.02
N ASP A 333 -2.20 -16.85 19.51
CA ASP A 333 -3.64 -16.97 19.28
C ASP A 333 -4.11 -18.34 19.80
N ASN A 334 -3.88 -18.63 21.08
CA ASN A 334 -4.64 -19.66 21.78
C ASN A 334 -4.52 -19.46 23.29
N SER A 335 -5.44 -18.68 23.85
CA SER A 335 -6.04 -18.90 25.17
C SER A 335 -6.89 -17.69 25.57
N TYR A 336 -8.15 -17.68 25.20
CA TYR A 336 -9.20 -17.05 25.98
C TYR A 336 -10.40 -18.01 26.05
N ASN A 337 -10.28 -18.98 26.93
CA ASN A 337 -11.43 -19.61 27.56
C ASN A 337 -11.89 -18.72 28.71
N GLY A 338 -13.19 -18.56 28.77
CA GLY A 338 -13.84 -17.61 29.66
C GLY A 338 -13.57 -17.82 31.15
N SER A 339 -13.42 -16.72 31.84
CA SER A 339 -13.82 -16.60 33.23
C SER A 339 -14.31 -15.17 33.45
N ARG A 340 -15.55 -15.09 33.93
CA ARG A 340 -16.19 -13.89 34.50
C ARG A 340 -15.32 -13.40 35.67
N VAL A 341 -14.98 -12.11 35.65
CA VAL A 341 -14.59 -11.38 36.86
C VAL A 341 -15.19 -9.99 36.82
N ASN A 342 -15.75 -9.63 37.96
CA ASN A 342 -16.59 -8.50 38.30
C ASN A 342 -15.96 -7.11 38.10
N ASP A 343 -16.86 -6.14 37.85
CA ASP A 343 -16.65 -4.70 37.92
C ASP A 343 -16.04 -4.27 39.27
N THR A 344 -14.99 -3.46 39.23
CA THR A 344 -14.73 -2.47 40.29
C THR A 344 -14.19 -1.17 39.66
N ASN A 345 -14.82 -0.12 40.06
CA ASN A 345 -14.61 1.29 39.77
C ASN A 345 -13.14 1.76 39.84
N TYR A 346 -12.70 2.53 38.86
CA TYR A 346 -11.63 3.51 39.03
C TYR A 346 -12.02 4.86 38.44
N THR A 347 -12.18 5.81 39.31
CA THR A 347 -12.41 7.24 39.06
C THR A 347 -11.16 7.90 38.49
N SER A 348 -11.33 8.63 37.40
CA SER A 348 -10.31 9.44 36.78
C SER A 348 -10.15 10.77 37.48
N SER A 349 -8.95 11.11 37.92
CA SER A 349 -8.56 12.47 38.30
C SER A 349 -7.70 13.10 37.22
N THR A 350 -8.30 14.03 36.49
CA THR A 350 -7.58 14.95 35.58
C THR A 350 -6.92 16.06 36.39
N LYS A 351 -5.60 16.23 36.26
CA LYS A 351 -4.89 17.46 36.61
C LYS A 351 -4.37 18.15 35.36
N ASN A 352 -4.96 19.30 35.08
CA ASN A 352 -4.41 20.30 34.17
C ASN A 352 -3.10 20.89 34.71
N ILE A 353 -2.06 20.94 33.88
CA ILE A 353 -0.95 21.88 34.09
C ILE A 353 -0.78 22.68 32.79
N ARG A 354 -1.16 23.96 32.87
CA ARG A 354 -0.67 25.03 31.97
C ARG A 354 0.73 25.45 32.42
N LYS A 355 1.67 25.40 31.53
CA LYS A 355 2.59 26.54 31.24
C LYS A 355 3.34 26.20 29.96
#